data_b62743fe24590a80cee4c3ae7a9d6248
#
_entry.id   b62743fe24590a80cee4c3ae7a9d6248
#
_cell.length_a   1.000
_cell.length_b   1.000
_cell.length_c   1.000
_cell.angle_alpha   90.00
_cell.angle_beta   90.00
_cell.angle_gamma   90.00
#
_symmetry.space_group_name_H-M   'P 1'
#
loop_
_entity.id
_entity.type
_entity.pdbx_description
1 polymer ?
#
loop_
_entity_poly.entity_id
_entity_poly.type
_entity_poly.pdbx_seq_one_letter_code
_entity_poly.pdbx_strand_id
1 'polypeptide(L)'
;MPVIKWEAVEVLTRLEKTGKEEPKDGSGAGRTKVKPGKSAKAGPGSELSVVQRAAETGKPVMFFVHGNCNGSAGVACKTMGKLVLRQKAVTDAAKNFHAVEVDATKIDPKLARRYKLRVSPSLVFVDCAGKVVKVLPGKPSAKQVAAVMKAVIVRNAKVLKKSKNKKKPVS
;
A
#
# COMPACT_ATOMS: atom_id res chain seq x y z
N MET A 1 -10.07 -15.21 20.33
CA MET A 1 -8.80 -14.46 20.15
C MET A 1 -9.07 -13.29 19.22
N PRO A 2 -8.58 -12.08 19.52
CA PRO A 2 -8.78 -10.93 18.62
C PRO A 2 -8.03 -11.18 17.32
N VAL A 3 -8.71 -10.95 16.18
CA VAL A 3 -8.15 -11.09 14.84
C VAL A 3 -8.17 -9.74 14.17
N ILE A 4 -7.10 -9.38 13.45
CA ILE A 4 -7.08 -8.17 12.62
C ILE A 4 -8.06 -8.38 11.46
N LYS A 5 -9.00 -7.46 11.29
CA LYS A 5 -9.85 -7.43 10.09
C LYS A 5 -9.04 -6.81 8.95
N TRP A 6 -8.68 -7.63 7.99
CA TRP A 6 -7.97 -7.21 6.79
C TRP A 6 -8.98 -6.76 5.73
N GLU A 7 -8.72 -5.60 5.14
CA GLU A 7 -9.45 -5.13 3.97
C GLU A 7 -8.73 -5.63 2.72
N ALA A 8 -9.48 -6.11 1.74
CA ALA A 8 -8.93 -6.41 0.42
C ALA A 8 -8.56 -5.10 -0.28
N VAL A 9 -7.46 -5.09 -1.03
CA VAL A 9 -7.09 -3.94 -1.86
C VAL A 9 -8.04 -3.89 -3.05
N GLU A 10 -9.01 -3.02 -3.01
CA GLU A 10 -9.66 -2.57 -4.23
C GLU A 10 -8.70 -1.62 -4.94
N VAL A 11 -7.91 -2.19 -5.84
CA VAL A 11 -7.20 -1.39 -6.82
C VAL A 11 -8.27 -0.83 -7.74
N LEU A 12 -8.49 0.46 -7.73
CA LEU A 12 -9.26 1.14 -8.76
C LEU A 12 -8.46 1.03 -10.09
N THR A 13 -8.43 -0.16 -10.65
CA THR A 13 -8.12 -0.36 -12.05
C THR A 13 -9.33 0.11 -12.82
N ARG A 14 -9.35 1.35 -13.23
CA ARG A 14 -10.21 1.79 -14.31
C ARG A 14 -9.70 1.12 -15.58
N LEU A 15 -10.05 -0.15 -15.74
CA LEU A 15 -10.09 -0.80 -17.02
C LEU A 15 -11.31 -0.23 -17.74
N GLU A 16 -11.13 0.90 -18.42
CA GLU A 16 -11.97 1.21 -19.55
C GLU A 16 -11.72 0.12 -20.60
N LYS A 17 -12.53 -0.91 -20.55
CA LYS A 17 -12.79 -1.77 -21.70
C LYS A 17 -13.55 -0.92 -22.71
N THR A 18 -12.84 -0.16 -23.53
CA THR A 18 -13.34 0.16 -24.84
C THR A 18 -13.16 -1.12 -25.66
N GLY A 19 -14.29 -1.78 -25.84
CA GLY A 19 -14.39 -2.92 -26.71
C GLY A 19 -14.25 -2.49 -28.19
N LYS A 20 -13.96 -3.52 -29.00
CA LYS A 20 -14.04 -3.59 -30.47
C LYS A 20 -12.80 -3.04 -31.21
N GLU A 21 -12.18 -3.84 -31.96
CA GLU A 21 -12.37 -4.56 -33.17
C GLU A 21 -11.00 -5.04 -33.67
N GLU A 22 -10.86 -6.31 -33.99
CA GLU A 22 -9.97 -6.74 -35.06
C GLU A 22 -10.47 -6.13 -36.38
N PRO A 23 -9.62 -5.82 -37.31
CA PRO A 23 -9.05 -6.82 -38.18
C PRO A 23 -7.70 -6.49 -38.89
N LYS A 24 -7.08 -7.55 -39.40
CA LYS A 24 -6.36 -7.71 -40.70
C LYS A 24 -5.02 -7.01 -40.93
N ASP A 25 -4.04 -7.91 -41.09
CA ASP A 25 -2.98 -7.97 -42.13
C ASP A 25 -2.53 -6.66 -42.80
N GLY A 26 -1.24 -6.39 -42.64
CA GLY A 26 -0.56 -5.40 -43.45
C GLY A 26 0.91 -5.23 -43.08
N SER A 27 1.79 -5.95 -43.80
CA SER A 27 3.24 -5.77 -43.81
C SER A 27 3.62 -4.29 -44.01
N GLY A 28 4.62 -3.81 -43.25
CA GLY A 28 5.18 -2.48 -43.47
C GLY A 28 6.32 -2.17 -42.53
N ALA A 29 7.56 -2.39 -43.01
CA ALA A 29 8.77 -1.94 -42.33
C ALA A 29 8.78 -0.40 -42.24
N GLY A 30 8.87 0.12 -41.01
CA GLY A 30 9.01 1.55 -40.77
C GLY A 30 9.72 1.81 -39.43
N ARG A 31 11.03 2.00 -39.53
CA ARG A 31 11.92 2.35 -38.41
C ARG A 31 11.69 3.81 -38.04
N THR A 32 10.85 4.11 -37.07
CA THR A 32 10.71 5.46 -36.54
C THR A 32 11.33 5.54 -35.14
N LYS A 33 12.36 6.37 -35.04
CA LYS A 33 12.99 6.80 -33.77
C LYS A 33 11.95 7.52 -32.94
N VAL A 34 11.51 6.90 -31.84
CA VAL A 34 10.68 7.54 -30.83
C VAL A 34 11.58 8.30 -29.86
N LYS A 35 11.47 9.63 -29.87
CA LYS A 35 12.07 10.53 -28.88
C LYS A 35 11.49 10.20 -27.48
N PRO A 36 12.27 10.29 -26.38
CA PRO A 36 11.75 10.09 -25.03
C PRO A 36 10.77 11.21 -24.70
N GLY A 37 9.49 10.89 -24.75
CA GLY A 37 8.41 11.80 -24.36
C GLY A 37 8.45 12.11 -22.87
N LYS A 38 8.25 13.39 -22.56
CA LYS A 38 8.13 14.00 -21.23
C LYS A 38 7.23 13.15 -20.32
N SER A 39 7.70 12.87 -19.10
CA SER A 39 6.96 12.18 -18.06
C SER A 39 5.59 12.85 -17.84
N ALA A 40 4.54 12.17 -18.23
CA ALA A 40 3.18 12.58 -17.96
C ALA A 40 2.99 12.65 -16.44
N LYS A 41 2.54 13.81 -15.93
CA LYS A 41 2.05 13.99 -14.57
C LYS A 41 1.04 12.87 -14.29
N ALA A 42 1.29 12.06 -13.29
CA ALA A 42 0.36 11.03 -12.84
C ALA A 42 -0.99 11.71 -12.52
N GLY A 43 -2.00 11.40 -13.30
CA GLY A 43 -3.36 11.86 -13.07
C GLY A 43 -3.93 11.31 -11.74
N PRO A 44 -5.01 11.89 -11.22
CA PRO A 44 -5.59 11.55 -9.91
C PRO A 44 -6.14 10.12 -9.77
N GLY A 45 -6.01 9.27 -10.79
CA GLY A 45 -6.52 7.89 -10.81
C GLY A 45 -5.58 6.78 -10.35
N SER A 46 -4.38 7.09 -9.87
CA SER A 46 -3.35 6.09 -9.54
C SER A 46 -3.09 5.91 -8.03
N GLU A 47 -3.96 6.39 -7.18
CA GLU A 47 -3.84 6.25 -5.74
C GLU A 47 -4.70 5.08 -5.22
N LEU A 48 -4.18 4.36 -4.23
CA LEU A 48 -4.95 3.28 -3.59
C LEU A 48 -6.13 3.89 -2.81
N SER A 49 -7.34 3.39 -3.02
CA SER A 49 -8.57 3.87 -2.36
C SER A 49 -8.45 3.90 -0.83
N VAL A 50 -7.68 2.96 -0.25
CA VAL A 50 -7.42 2.92 1.19
C VAL A 50 -6.59 4.11 1.67
N VAL A 51 -5.66 4.65 0.85
CA VAL A 51 -4.87 5.84 1.21
C VAL A 51 -5.74 7.10 1.18
N GLN A 52 -6.67 7.20 0.22
CA GLN A 52 -7.66 8.28 0.20
C GLN A 52 -8.54 8.23 1.45
N ARG A 53 -9.06 7.05 1.81
CA ARG A 53 -9.82 6.82 3.03
C ARG A 53 -9.02 7.14 4.30
N ALA A 54 -7.71 6.86 4.30
CA ALA A 54 -6.82 7.24 5.38
C ALA A 54 -6.70 8.75 5.56
N ALA A 55 -6.68 9.50 4.46
CA ALA A 55 -6.69 10.97 4.49
C ALA A 55 -8.00 11.54 5.06
N GLU A 56 -9.13 10.93 4.75
CA GLU A 56 -10.46 11.31 5.23
C GLU A 56 -10.64 10.99 6.72
N THR A 57 -10.30 9.77 7.13
CA THR A 57 -10.48 9.30 8.51
C THR A 57 -9.38 9.76 9.46
N GLY A 58 -8.24 10.21 8.93
CA GLY A 58 -7.06 10.55 9.71
C GLY A 58 -6.32 9.34 10.29
N LYS A 59 -6.70 8.10 9.93
CA LYS A 59 -6.02 6.88 10.40
C LYS A 59 -4.87 6.51 9.45
N PRO A 60 -3.72 6.04 9.97
CA PRO A 60 -2.64 5.52 9.13
C PRO A 60 -3.01 4.18 8.52
N VAL A 61 -2.30 3.78 7.47
CA VAL A 61 -2.47 2.49 6.79
C VAL A 61 -1.35 1.54 7.16
N MET A 62 -1.69 0.27 7.35
CA MET A 62 -0.75 -0.83 7.51
C MET A 62 -0.99 -1.84 6.39
N PHE A 63 -0.04 -2.00 5.49
CA PHE A 63 -0.06 -3.02 4.46
C PHE A 63 0.69 -4.27 4.92
N PHE A 64 0.05 -5.41 4.84
CA PHE A 64 0.71 -6.70 4.87
C PHE A 64 0.93 -7.18 3.43
N VAL A 65 2.17 -7.09 2.99
CA VAL A 65 2.56 -7.47 1.63
C VAL A 65 2.94 -8.94 1.62
N HIS A 66 2.20 -9.72 0.88
CA HIS A 66 2.54 -11.10 0.56
C HIS A 66 2.71 -11.24 -0.96
N GLY A 67 3.35 -12.29 -1.41
CA GLY A 67 3.56 -12.56 -2.82
C GLY A 67 3.49 -14.04 -3.10
N ASN A 68 4.17 -14.47 -4.14
CA ASN A 68 4.25 -15.89 -4.45
C ASN A 68 4.81 -16.66 -3.25
N CYS A 69 3.91 -17.25 -2.45
CA CYS A 69 4.22 -17.87 -1.16
C CYS A 69 4.77 -19.29 -1.34
N ASN A 70 5.62 -19.53 -2.34
CA ASN A 70 6.30 -20.80 -2.55
C ASN A 70 7.62 -20.86 -1.78
N GLY A 71 7.99 -22.04 -1.33
CA GLY A 71 9.24 -22.27 -0.62
C GLY A 71 9.37 -21.51 0.71
N SER A 72 10.57 -21.02 1.02
CA SER A 72 10.89 -20.32 2.28
C SER A 72 10.10 -19.02 2.49
N ALA A 73 9.79 -18.30 1.41
CA ALA A 73 8.94 -17.10 1.47
C ALA A 73 7.52 -17.43 1.93
N GLY A 74 6.95 -18.56 1.50
CA GLY A 74 5.64 -19.03 1.94
C GLY A 74 5.60 -19.36 3.43
N VAL A 75 6.66 -19.98 3.94
CA VAL A 75 6.79 -20.25 5.38
C VAL A 75 6.84 -18.95 6.17
N ALA A 76 7.61 -17.95 5.69
CA ALA A 76 7.72 -16.65 6.33
C ALA A 76 6.38 -15.88 6.34
N CYS A 77 5.62 -15.89 5.23
CA CYS A 77 4.28 -15.31 5.14
C CYS A 77 3.31 -15.96 6.14
N LYS A 78 3.25 -17.29 6.16
CA LYS A 78 2.40 -18.05 7.09
C LYS A 78 2.76 -17.78 8.54
N THR A 79 4.06 -17.76 8.86
CA THR A 79 4.56 -17.47 10.21
C THR A 79 4.17 -16.05 10.63
N MET A 80 4.38 -15.04 9.76
CA MET A 80 4.00 -13.67 10.07
C MET A 80 2.50 -13.56 10.32
N GLY A 81 1.67 -14.10 9.46
CA GLY A 81 0.22 -14.08 9.63
C GLY A 81 -0.28 -14.79 10.89
N LYS A 82 0.26 -15.99 11.16
CA LYS A 82 -0.22 -16.82 12.26
C LYS A 82 0.38 -16.47 13.63
N LEU A 83 1.65 -16.11 13.68
CA LEU A 83 2.36 -15.94 14.97
C LEU A 83 2.56 -14.47 15.35
N VAL A 84 2.87 -13.61 14.40
CA VAL A 84 3.17 -12.20 14.68
C VAL A 84 1.90 -11.36 14.72
N LEU A 85 1.08 -11.42 13.68
CA LEU A 85 -0.10 -10.57 13.52
C LEU A 85 -1.27 -10.95 14.43
N ARG A 86 -1.25 -12.13 15.05
CA ARG A 86 -2.24 -12.58 16.03
C ARG A 86 -1.87 -12.24 17.47
N GLN A 87 -0.70 -11.70 17.72
CA GLN A 87 -0.32 -11.29 19.08
C GLN A 87 -1.19 -10.14 19.55
N LYS A 88 -1.65 -10.22 20.81
CA LYS A 88 -2.57 -9.24 21.41
C LYS A 88 -2.08 -7.80 21.25
N ALA A 89 -0.80 -7.54 21.50
CA ALA A 89 -0.22 -6.21 21.39
C ALA A 89 -0.29 -5.64 19.95
N VAL A 90 -0.18 -6.51 18.93
CA VAL A 90 -0.28 -6.12 17.51
C VAL A 90 -1.73 -5.93 17.12
N THR A 91 -2.63 -6.83 17.51
CA THR A 91 -4.06 -6.73 17.20
C THR A 91 -4.72 -5.53 17.84
N ASP A 92 -4.36 -5.19 19.08
CA ASP A 92 -4.88 -4.00 19.76
C ASP A 92 -4.38 -2.70 19.09
N ALA A 93 -3.11 -2.66 18.71
CA ALA A 93 -2.57 -1.51 17.97
C ALA A 93 -3.19 -1.37 16.58
N ALA A 94 -3.50 -2.49 15.90
CA ALA A 94 -4.08 -2.51 14.55
C ALA A 94 -5.45 -1.85 14.44
N LYS A 95 -6.20 -1.76 15.53
CA LYS A 95 -7.49 -1.02 15.59
C LYS A 95 -7.37 0.47 15.19
N ASN A 96 -6.16 1.02 15.32
CA ASN A 96 -5.86 2.41 14.96
C ASN A 96 -5.39 2.57 13.51
N PHE A 97 -5.41 1.51 12.71
CA PHE A 97 -4.96 1.49 11.32
C PHE A 97 -6.08 1.03 10.39
N HIS A 98 -6.00 1.43 9.14
CA HIS A 98 -6.60 0.67 8.05
C HIS A 98 -5.63 -0.48 7.73
N ALA A 99 -6.02 -1.70 8.07
CA ALA A 99 -5.19 -2.89 7.86
C ALA A 99 -5.55 -3.52 6.52
N VAL A 100 -4.59 -3.60 5.62
CA VAL A 100 -4.81 -4.02 4.22
C VAL A 100 -3.83 -5.12 3.83
N GLU A 101 -4.36 -6.19 3.26
CA GLU A 101 -3.57 -7.28 2.69
C GLU A 101 -3.32 -7.03 1.20
N VAL A 102 -2.07 -7.15 0.76
CA VAL A 102 -1.62 -6.84 -0.60
C VAL A 102 -0.88 -8.02 -1.20
N ASP A 103 -1.37 -8.52 -2.30
CA ASP A 103 -0.64 -9.45 -3.15
C ASP A 103 0.32 -8.69 -4.08
N ALA A 104 1.61 -8.78 -3.80
CA ALA A 104 2.65 -8.08 -4.56
C ALA A 104 2.72 -8.49 -6.04
N THR A 105 2.12 -9.64 -6.41
CA THR A 105 2.09 -10.13 -7.79
C THR A 105 0.98 -9.47 -8.61
N LYS A 106 -0.04 -8.91 -7.95
CA LYS A 106 -1.24 -8.35 -8.58
C LYS A 106 -1.31 -6.83 -8.55
N ILE A 107 -0.42 -6.20 -7.78
CA ILE A 107 -0.43 -4.75 -7.63
C ILE A 107 0.23 -4.06 -8.84
N ASP A 108 -0.31 -2.90 -9.22
CA ASP A 108 0.30 -2.06 -10.25
C ASP A 108 1.76 -1.71 -9.88
N PRO A 109 2.72 -1.85 -10.82
CA PRO A 109 4.14 -1.62 -10.55
C PRO A 109 4.47 -0.19 -10.09
N LYS A 110 3.70 0.82 -10.50
CA LYS A 110 3.89 2.21 -10.08
C LYS A 110 3.47 2.39 -8.62
N LEU A 111 2.32 1.82 -8.24
CA LEU A 111 1.84 1.81 -6.85
C LEU A 111 2.77 1.00 -5.94
N ALA A 112 3.22 -0.17 -6.40
CA ALA A 112 4.18 -1.00 -5.67
C ALA A 112 5.50 -0.25 -5.41
N ARG A 113 5.96 0.57 -6.37
CA ARG A 113 7.15 1.40 -6.22
C ARG A 113 6.90 2.58 -5.28
N ARG A 114 5.79 3.28 -5.45
CA ARG A 114 5.40 4.45 -4.63
C ARG A 114 5.29 4.10 -3.14
N TYR A 115 4.62 3.01 -2.83
CA TYR A 115 4.39 2.58 -1.44
C TYR A 115 5.38 1.52 -0.94
N LYS A 116 6.43 1.19 -1.71
CA LYS A 116 7.46 0.19 -1.36
C LYS A 116 6.91 -1.21 -1.10
N LEU A 117 5.87 -1.62 -1.84
CA LEU A 117 5.16 -2.89 -1.69
C LEU A 117 5.78 -4.04 -2.51
N ARG A 118 7.09 -4.00 -2.76
CA ARG A 118 7.78 -5.00 -3.61
C ARG A 118 8.42 -6.15 -2.86
N VAL A 119 8.65 -5.97 -1.57
CA VAL A 119 9.32 -6.97 -0.74
C VAL A 119 8.27 -7.80 -0.04
N SER A 120 8.31 -9.12 -0.25
CA SER A 120 7.39 -10.09 0.36
C SER A 120 8.18 -11.15 1.15
N PRO A 121 7.75 -11.50 2.36
CA PRO A 121 6.75 -10.80 3.15
C PRO A 121 7.26 -9.49 3.74
N SER A 122 6.40 -8.50 3.89
CA SER A 122 6.74 -7.26 4.61
C SER A 122 5.51 -6.58 5.22
N LEU A 123 5.75 -5.73 6.22
CA LEU A 123 4.76 -4.78 6.72
C LEU A 123 5.19 -3.38 6.31
N VAL A 124 4.31 -2.64 5.66
CA VAL A 124 4.54 -1.27 5.25
C VAL A 124 3.55 -0.36 5.95
N PHE A 125 4.07 0.69 6.58
CA PHE A 125 3.27 1.67 7.31
C PHE A 125 3.27 2.99 6.57
N VAL A 126 2.07 3.53 6.35
CA VAL A 126 1.84 4.79 5.63
C VAL A 126 1.03 5.71 6.53
N ASP A 127 1.40 6.98 6.63
CA ASP A 127 0.62 7.97 7.39
C ASP A 127 -0.65 8.40 6.63
N CYS A 128 -1.53 9.14 7.31
CA CYS A 128 -2.77 9.63 6.70
C CYS A 128 -2.56 10.63 5.55
N ALA A 129 -1.34 11.14 5.35
CA ALA A 129 -0.99 11.97 4.20
C ALA A 129 -0.43 11.16 3.02
N GLY A 130 -0.48 9.82 3.06
CA GLY A 130 0.00 8.95 2.00
C GLY A 130 1.53 8.76 1.96
N LYS A 131 2.25 9.18 3.01
CA LYS A 131 3.71 9.05 3.06
C LYS A 131 4.12 7.75 3.76
N VAL A 132 5.00 6.98 3.12
CA VAL A 132 5.59 5.77 3.73
C VAL A 132 6.45 6.19 4.94
N VAL A 133 6.10 5.66 6.10
CA VAL A 133 6.77 5.94 7.39
C VAL A 133 7.83 4.89 7.69
N LYS A 134 7.48 3.62 7.55
CA LYS A 134 8.36 2.51 7.87
C LYS A 134 8.04 1.28 7.03
N VAL A 135 9.08 0.51 6.72
CA VAL A 135 8.98 -0.82 6.10
C VAL A 135 9.68 -1.80 7.03
N LEU A 136 9.03 -2.90 7.33
CA LEU A 136 9.57 -4.03 8.07
C LEU A 136 9.59 -5.25 7.13
N PRO A 137 10.71 -5.53 6.49
CA PRO A 137 10.83 -6.68 5.60
C PRO A 137 11.00 -7.99 6.38
N GLY A 138 10.63 -9.09 5.74
CA GLY A 138 10.85 -10.43 6.25
C GLY A 138 9.95 -10.80 7.41
N LYS A 139 10.54 -11.27 8.51
CA LYS A 139 9.86 -11.84 9.67
C LYS A 139 10.19 -11.05 10.95
N PRO A 140 9.65 -9.84 11.11
CA PRO A 140 9.85 -9.06 12.34
C PRO A 140 9.20 -9.76 13.53
N SER A 141 9.73 -9.54 14.73
CA SER A 141 9.09 -10.00 15.97
C SER A 141 7.83 -9.18 16.28
N ALA A 142 6.87 -9.76 17.00
CA ALA A 142 5.66 -9.06 17.44
C ALA A 142 5.98 -7.79 18.25
N LYS A 143 7.04 -7.84 19.07
CA LYS A 143 7.53 -6.69 19.84
C LYS A 143 8.00 -5.56 18.95
N GLN A 144 8.75 -5.87 17.87
CA GLN A 144 9.19 -4.88 16.89
C GLN A 144 7.99 -4.26 16.14
N VAL A 145 7.04 -5.10 15.71
CA VAL A 145 5.83 -4.62 15.01
C VAL A 145 5.04 -3.69 15.90
N ALA A 146 4.75 -4.09 17.14
CA ALA A 146 3.99 -3.26 18.09
C ALA A 146 4.71 -1.94 18.41
N ALA A 147 6.04 -1.94 18.54
CA ALA A 147 6.82 -0.73 18.79
C ALA A 147 6.75 0.23 17.59
N VAL A 148 6.88 -0.27 16.35
CA VAL A 148 6.74 0.53 15.15
C VAL A 148 5.33 1.08 15.01
N MET A 149 4.29 0.28 15.26
CA MET A 149 2.90 0.74 15.22
C MET A 149 2.66 1.91 16.18
N LYS A 150 3.14 1.83 17.40
CA LYS A 150 3.07 2.94 18.39
C LYS A 150 3.75 4.20 17.84
N ALA A 151 4.96 4.07 17.29
CA ALA A 151 5.69 5.20 16.72
C ALA A 151 4.96 5.83 15.52
N VAL A 152 4.33 5.01 14.67
CA VAL A 152 3.54 5.48 13.52
C VAL A 152 2.30 6.24 14.00
N ILE A 153 1.58 5.76 15.01
CA ILE A 153 0.41 6.45 15.59
C ILE A 153 0.81 7.84 16.10
N VAL A 154 1.90 7.93 16.87
CA VAL A 154 2.41 9.21 17.41
C VAL A 154 2.79 10.17 16.28
N ARG A 155 3.49 9.68 15.25
CA ARG A 155 3.84 10.48 14.07
C ARG A 155 2.61 10.95 13.32
N ASN A 156 1.64 10.07 13.11
CA ASN A 156 0.40 10.37 12.40
C ASN A 156 -0.40 11.48 13.12
N ALA A 157 -0.47 11.45 14.44
CA ALA A 157 -1.10 12.51 15.22
C ALA A 157 -0.44 13.90 15.00
N LYS A 158 0.89 13.94 14.81
CA LYS A 158 1.60 15.18 14.48
C LYS A 158 1.25 15.67 13.07
N VAL A 159 1.09 14.76 12.09
CA VAL A 159 0.67 15.10 10.72
C VAL A 159 -0.72 15.71 10.73
N LEU A 160 -1.67 15.09 11.46
CA LEU A 160 -3.04 15.61 11.59
C LEU A 160 -3.11 17.01 12.21
N LYS A 161 -2.33 17.26 13.26
CA LYS A 161 -2.25 18.61 13.88
C LYS A 161 -1.76 19.65 12.87
N LYS A 162 -0.73 19.32 12.07
CA LYS A 162 -0.19 20.24 11.05
C LYS A 162 -1.19 20.53 9.93
N SER A 163 -1.96 19.54 9.50
CA SER A 163 -2.96 19.71 8.43
C SER A 163 -4.14 20.59 8.88
N LYS A 164 -4.57 20.45 10.14
CA LYS A 164 -5.64 21.30 10.72
C LYS A 164 -5.21 22.77 10.83
N ASN A 165 -3.96 23.03 11.22
CA ASN A 165 -3.44 24.39 11.34
C ASN A 165 -3.29 25.12 9.98
N LYS A 166 -3.06 24.36 8.88
CA LYS A 166 -3.01 24.96 7.53
C LYS A 166 -4.38 25.33 6.96
N LYS A 167 -5.46 24.79 7.50
CA LYS A 167 -6.84 25.06 7.04
C LYS A 167 -7.53 26.21 7.79
N LYS A 168 -6.92 26.83 8.80
CA LYS A 168 -7.47 28.05 9.40
C LYS A 168 -7.26 29.21 8.41
N PRO A 169 -8.34 29.82 7.87
CA PRO A 169 -8.21 31.04 7.11
C PRO A 169 -7.65 32.12 8.03
N VAL A 170 -6.70 32.90 7.51
CA VAL A 170 -6.30 34.17 8.12
C VAL A 170 -7.48 35.09 7.92
N SER A 171 -8.18 35.39 9.00
CA SER A 171 -9.21 36.46 9.04
C SER A 171 -8.57 37.78 9.05
#